data_efbdf4b516cc2c3557786c3cf9c97aca
#
_entry.id   efbdf4b516cc2c3557786c3cf9c97aca
#
_cell.length_a   1.000
_cell.length_b   1.000
_cell.length_c   1.000
_cell.angle_alpha   90.00
_cell.angle_beta   90.00
_cell.angle_gamma   90.00
#
_symmetry.space_group_name_H-M   'P 1'
#
loop_
_entity.id
_entity.type
_entity.pdbx_description
1 polymer ?
#
loop_
_entity_poly.entity_id
_entity_poly.type
_entity_poly.pdbx_seq_one_letter_code
_entity_poly.pdbx_strand_id
1 'polypeptide(L)'
;MSDEIRNKVKDSFIDSINVKQRILDQDLYQVLLEAGEKISESIGKGGKLLLCGNGGSAADAQHLAAEFLVRLTSDVNRESIPALALAQDTSTLTACINDFGSNEIFK
;
A
#
# COMPACT_ATOMS: atom_id res chain seq x y z
N MET A 1 9.36 4.68 -34.35
CA MET A 1 9.67 4.95 -32.93
C MET A 1 11.16 5.20 -32.83
N SER A 2 11.57 6.31 -32.25
CA SER A 2 12.99 6.68 -32.19
C SER A 2 13.75 5.75 -31.25
N ASP A 3 15.03 5.52 -31.56
CA ASP A 3 15.91 4.72 -30.70
C ASP A 3 16.05 5.32 -29.29
N GLU A 4 15.92 6.64 -29.17
CA GLU A 4 15.90 7.35 -27.89
C GLU A 4 14.73 6.90 -26.99
N ILE A 5 13.51 6.80 -27.53
CA ILE A 5 12.34 6.33 -26.78
C ILE A 5 12.53 4.87 -26.34
N ARG A 6 13.02 4.04 -27.25
CA ARG A 6 13.32 2.63 -26.97
C ARG A 6 14.32 2.48 -25.84
N ASN A 7 15.39 3.27 -25.86
CA ASN A 7 16.41 3.26 -24.80
C ASN A 7 15.84 3.74 -23.46
N LYS A 8 15.06 4.82 -23.42
CA LYS A 8 14.38 5.28 -22.19
C LYS A 8 13.49 4.21 -21.56
N VAL A 9 12.73 3.47 -22.38
CA VAL A 9 11.91 2.37 -21.86
C VAL A 9 12.79 1.26 -21.29
N LYS A 10 13.84 0.87 -22.01
CA LYS A 10 14.78 -0.16 -21.54
C LYS A 10 15.46 0.24 -20.23
N ASP A 11 15.93 1.47 -20.14
CA ASP A 11 16.60 2.01 -18.95
C ASP A 11 15.67 1.99 -17.74
N SER A 12 14.38 2.33 -17.91
CA SER A 12 13.37 2.26 -16.85
C SER A 12 13.21 0.83 -16.29
N PHE A 13 13.25 -0.19 -17.13
CA PHE A 13 13.24 -1.60 -16.67
C PHE A 13 14.52 -1.96 -15.93
N ILE A 14 15.70 -1.53 -16.45
CA ILE A 14 16.99 -1.77 -15.81
C ILE A 14 17.02 -1.12 -14.42
N ASP A 15 16.58 0.12 -14.30
CA ASP A 15 16.53 0.84 -13.02
C ASP A 15 15.63 0.12 -12.02
N SER A 16 14.46 -0.37 -12.46
CA SER A 16 13.56 -1.15 -11.62
C SER A 16 14.20 -2.46 -11.12
N ILE A 17 14.94 -3.15 -11.99
CA ILE A 17 15.68 -4.36 -11.62
C ILE A 17 16.79 -4.05 -10.62
N ASN A 18 17.57 -2.98 -10.86
CA ASN A 18 18.64 -2.55 -9.98
C ASN A 18 18.15 -2.18 -8.58
N VAL A 19 16.98 -1.51 -8.47
CA VAL A 19 16.37 -1.21 -7.16
C VAL A 19 16.01 -2.50 -6.42
N LYS A 20 15.39 -3.47 -7.09
CA LYS A 20 15.04 -4.76 -6.48
C LYS A 20 16.28 -5.56 -6.07
N GLN A 21 17.33 -5.54 -6.90
CA GLN A 21 18.60 -6.21 -6.58
C GLN A 21 19.21 -5.61 -5.31
N ARG A 22 19.25 -4.27 -5.19
CA ARG A 22 19.77 -3.60 -3.98
C ARG A 22 18.97 -3.93 -2.73
N ILE A 23 17.63 -4.11 -2.84
CA ILE A 23 16.79 -4.56 -1.71
C ILE A 23 17.26 -5.93 -1.20
N LEU A 24 17.59 -6.84 -2.11
CA LEU A 24 18.11 -8.17 -1.75
C LEU A 24 19.53 -8.09 -1.19
N ASP A 25 20.44 -7.38 -1.86
CA ASP A 25 21.85 -7.29 -1.49
C ASP A 25 22.07 -6.61 -0.11
N GLN A 26 21.15 -5.76 0.30
CA GLN A 26 21.20 -5.00 1.56
C GLN A 26 20.19 -5.52 2.61
N ASP A 27 19.57 -6.67 2.38
CA ASP A 27 18.58 -7.28 3.26
C ASP A 27 17.42 -6.35 3.66
N LEU A 28 17.10 -5.35 2.83
CA LEU A 28 16.05 -4.36 3.13
C LEU A 28 14.65 -4.99 3.21
N TYR A 29 14.46 -6.19 2.67
CA TYR A 29 13.21 -6.94 2.80
C TYR A 29 12.91 -7.35 4.25
N GLN A 30 13.89 -7.31 5.17
CA GLN A 30 13.68 -7.58 6.59
C GLN A 30 12.65 -6.62 7.20
N VAL A 31 12.63 -5.36 6.76
CA VAL A 31 11.62 -4.38 7.20
C VAL A 31 10.20 -4.84 6.85
N LEU A 32 10.02 -5.51 5.70
CA LEU A 32 8.71 -6.07 5.31
C LEU A 32 8.31 -7.22 6.21
N LEU A 33 9.25 -8.08 6.60
CA LEU A 33 9.00 -9.18 7.53
C LEU A 33 8.59 -8.65 8.90
N GLU A 34 9.33 -7.69 9.44
CA GLU A 34 9.01 -7.04 10.73
C GLU A 34 7.63 -6.35 10.71
N ALA A 35 7.29 -5.67 9.61
CA ALA A 35 5.98 -5.06 9.44
C ALA A 35 4.86 -6.12 9.41
N GLY A 36 5.08 -7.21 8.68
CA GLY A 36 4.15 -8.34 8.59
C GLY A 36 3.91 -8.99 9.96
N GLU A 37 4.95 -9.22 10.74
CA GLU A 37 4.85 -9.75 12.10
C GLU A 37 4.02 -8.84 13.01
N LYS A 38 4.30 -7.54 13.03
CA LYS A 38 3.55 -6.55 13.83
C LYS A 38 2.07 -6.48 13.44
N ILE A 39 1.78 -6.51 12.15
CA ILE A 39 0.39 -6.53 11.64
C ILE A 39 -0.31 -7.81 12.10
N SER A 40 0.32 -8.97 11.92
CA SER A 40 -0.22 -10.26 12.31
C SER A 40 -0.49 -10.33 13.83
N GLU A 41 0.45 -9.87 14.64
CA GLU A 41 0.32 -9.83 16.09
C GLU A 41 -0.83 -8.90 16.53
N SER A 42 -0.96 -7.73 15.92
CA SER A 42 -2.03 -6.77 16.21
C SER A 42 -3.41 -7.36 15.87
N ILE A 43 -3.54 -7.97 14.70
CA ILE A 43 -4.78 -8.62 14.27
C ILE A 43 -5.13 -9.78 15.19
N GLY A 44 -4.15 -10.61 15.57
CA GLY A 44 -4.34 -11.71 16.52
C GLY A 44 -4.82 -11.27 17.91
N LYS A 45 -4.56 -10.01 18.29
CA LYS A 45 -5.03 -9.38 19.54
C LYS A 45 -6.36 -8.61 19.37
N GLY A 46 -7.05 -8.77 18.25
CA GLY A 46 -8.31 -8.08 17.95
C GLY A 46 -8.16 -6.68 17.35
N GLY A 47 -6.95 -6.31 16.93
CA GLY A 47 -6.68 -5.07 16.20
C GLY A 47 -7.12 -5.15 14.74
N LYS A 48 -6.86 -4.08 14.01
CA LYS A 48 -7.16 -3.95 12.57
C LYS A 48 -6.08 -3.18 11.85
N LEU A 49 -5.98 -3.38 10.55
CA LEU A 49 -5.09 -2.61 9.68
C LEU A 49 -5.82 -1.37 9.16
N LEU A 50 -5.27 -0.19 9.40
CA LEU A 50 -5.73 1.08 8.83
C LEU A 50 -4.75 1.53 7.75
N LEU A 51 -5.26 1.79 6.56
CA LEU A 51 -4.49 2.17 5.39
C LEU A 51 -4.90 3.57 4.93
N CYS A 52 -3.95 4.44 4.71
CA CYS A 52 -4.22 5.80 4.24
C CYS A 52 -3.22 6.22 3.15
N GLY A 53 -3.62 7.17 2.35
CA GLY A 53 -2.82 7.75 1.29
C GLY A 53 -3.62 8.75 0.47
N ASN A 54 -2.92 9.50 -0.37
CA ASN A 54 -3.51 10.49 -1.27
C ASN A 54 -3.31 10.07 -2.74
N GLY A 55 -4.20 10.44 -3.62
CA GLY A 55 -4.09 10.16 -5.05
C GLY A 55 -3.90 8.67 -5.36
N GLY A 56 -2.82 8.29 -6.02
CA GLY A 56 -2.47 6.90 -6.31
C GLY A 56 -2.32 6.05 -5.05
N SER A 57 -1.75 6.61 -3.98
CA SER A 57 -1.62 5.91 -2.70
C SER A 57 -2.97 5.68 -2.00
N ALA A 58 -3.98 6.52 -2.25
CA ALA A 58 -5.35 6.24 -1.79
C ALA A 58 -5.95 5.03 -2.53
N ALA A 59 -5.70 4.91 -3.83
CA ALA A 59 -6.10 3.75 -4.63
C ALA A 59 -5.40 2.47 -4.14
N ASP A 60 -4.09 2.53 -3.86
CA ASP A 60 -3.32 1.42 -3.29
C ASP A 60 -3.86 1.01 -1.92
N ALA A 61 -4.19 1.96 -1.05
CA ALA A 61 -4.77 1.69 0.26
C ALA A 61 -6.13 0.96 0.15
N GLN A 62 -6.99 1.34 -0.79
CA GLN A 62 -8.26 0.67 -1.07
C GLN A 62 -8.04 -0.74 -1.61
N HIS A 63 -7.12 -0.90 -2.55
CA HIS A 63 -6.81 -2.21 -3.13
C HIS A 63 -6.26 -3.17 -2.07
N LEU A 64 -5.28 -2.72 -1.27
CA LEU A 64 -4.72 -3.52 -0.19
C LEU A 64 -5.77 -3.89 0.86
N ALA A 65 -6.64 -2.98 1.27
CA ALA A 65 -7.73 -3.29 2.19
C ALA A 65 -8.64 -4.40 1.63
N ALA A 66 -8.97 -4.36 0.34
CA ALA A 66 -9.75 -5.40 -0.32
C ALA A 66 -9.04 -6.77 -0.30
N GLU A 67 -7.73 -6.82 -0.47
CA GLU A 67 -6.95 -8.06 -0.39
C GLU A 67 -7.01 -8.69 1.02
N PHE A 68 -7.00 -7.88 2.07
CA PHE A 68 -7.18 -8.35 3.44
C PHE A 68 -8.62 -8.80 3.72
N LEU A 69 -9.62 -8.01 3.29
CA LEU A 69 -11.04 -8.29 3.54
C LEU A 69 -11.55 -9.49 2.76
N VAL A 70 -11.11 -9.68 1.54
CA VAL A 70 -11.59 -10.75 0.66
C VAL A 70 -10.54 -11.85 0.56
N ARG A 71 -9.53 -11.71 -0.27
CA ARG A 71 -8.39 -12.62 -0.42
C ARG A 71 -7.39 -12.05 -1.41
N LEU A 72 -6.12 -12.36 -1.23
CA LEU A 72 -5.05 -12.01 -2.17
C LEU A 72 -4.97 -13.00 -3.34
N THR A 73 -5.08 -14.29 -3.07
CA THR A 73 -4.98 -15.35 -4.09
C THR A 73 -6.20 -16.26 -4.06
N SER A 74 -6.57 -16.82 -5.21
CA SER A 74 -7.79 -17.62 -5.36
C SER A 74 -7.70 -19.01 -4.72
N ASP A 75 -6.50 -19.49 -4.47
CA ASP A 75 -6.20 -20.80 -3.88
C ASP A 75 -6.20 -20.77 -2.34
N VAL A 76 -6.17 -19.60 -1.74
CA VAL A 76 -6.24 -19.43 -0.29
C VAL A 76 -7.65 -19.04 0.13
N ASN A 77 -8.36 -19.98 0.75
CA ASN A 77 -9.66 -19.70 1.36
C ASN A 77 -9.47 -19.45 2.86
N ARG A 78 -9.83 -18.27 3.33
CA ARG A 78 -9.68 -17.83 4.72
C ARG A 78 -10.81 -16.89 5.13
N GLU A 79 -10.97 -16.69 6.40
CA GLU A 79 -11.83 -15.65 6.93
C GLU A 79 -11.31 -14.25 6.57
N SER A 80 -12.22 -13.27 6.58
CA SER A 80 -11.89 -11.87 6.38
C SER A 80 -10.93 -11.37 7.46
N ILE A 81 -9.88 -10.66 7.04
CA ILE A 81 -8.93 -10.02 7.95
C ILE A 81 -9.32 -8.53 8.05
N PRO A 82 -9.47 -7.98 9.27
CA PRO A 82 -9.97 -6.62 9.45
C PRO A 82 -8.98 -5.58 8.92
N ALA A 83 -9.40 -4.88 7.88
CA ALA A 83 -8.66 -3.78 7.26
C ALA A 83 -9.62 -2.67 6.80
N LEU A 84 -9.16 -1.44 6.84
CA LEU A 84 -9.95 -0.28 6.41
C LEU A 84 -9.06 0.74 5.70
N ALA A 85 -9.48 1.16 4.52
CA ALA A 85 -8.87 2.30 3.83
C ALA A 85 -9.57 3.60 4.23
N LEU A 86 -8.83 4.54 4.81
CA LEU A 86 -9.37 5.77 5.37
C LEU A 86 -9.74 6.83 4.31
N ALA A 87 -9.31 6.65 3.07
CA ALA A 87 -9.55 7.59 1.97
C ALA A 87 -10.82 7.28 1.14
N GLN A 88 -11.78 6.51 1.67
CA GLN A 88 -12.98 6.10 0.93
C GLN A 88 -14.15 7.07 1.04
N ASP A 89 -14.27 7.79 2.16
CA ASP A 89 -15.41 8.70 2.39
C ASP A 89 -15.07 10.12 1.93
N THR A 90 -15.54 10.44 0.74
CA THR A 90 -15.37 11.77 0.13
C THR A 90 -15.97 12.88 0.98
N SER A 91 -17.13 12.65 1.63
CA SER A 91 -17.77 13.65 2.47
C SER A 91 -16.93 14.00 3.69
N THR A 92 -16.40 13.01 4.39
CA THR A 92 -15.51 13.21 5.53
C THR A 92 -14.22 13.93 5.13
N LEU A 93 -13.57 13.47 4.05
CA LEU A 93 -12.31 14.07 3.57
C LEU A 93 -12.49 15.54 3.16
N THR A 94 -13.53 15.85 2.39
CA THR A 94 -13.77 17.22 1.91
C THR A 94 -14.22 18.15 3.03
N ALA A 95 -15.04 17.69 3.96
CA ALA A 95 -15.42 18.45 5.15
C ALA A 95 -14.21 18.76 6.03
N CYS A 96 -13.38 17.75 6.30
CA CYS A 96 -12.15 17.94 7.08
C CYS A 96 -11.21 18.96 6.43
N ILE A 97 -10.98 18.86 5.11
CA ILE A 97 -10.13 19.80 4.38
C ILE A 97 -10.70 21.23 4.46
N ASN A 98 -12.01 21.37 4.31
CA ASN A 98 -12.68 22.67 4.35
C ASN A 98 -12.62 23.32 5.73
N ASP A 99 -12.82 22.55 6.79
CA ASP A 99 -13.00 23.06 8.16
C ASP A 99 -11.66 23.13 8.92
N PHE A 100 -10.73 22.22 8.69
CA PHE A 100 -9.50 22.07 9.46
C PHE A 100 -8.22 22.09 8.62
N GLY A 101 -8.31 21.92 7.30
CA GLY A 101 -7.18 21.88 6.38
C GLY A 101 -6.69 20.47 6.07
N SER A 102 -5.91 20.36 4.99
CA SER A 102 -5.46 19.06 4.45
C SER A 102 -4.54 18.26 5.37
N ASN A 103 -3.87 18.91 6.33
CA ASN A 103 -2.97 18.24 7.27
C ASN A 103 -3.69 17.42 8.35
N GLU A 104 -5.01 17.54 8.46
CA GLU A 104 -5.81 16.93 9.51
C GLU A 104 -6.57 15.65 9.06
N ILE A 105 -6.58 15.37 7.74
CA ILE A 105 -7.43 14.32 7.15
C ILE A 105 -7.16 12.90 7.64
N PHE A 106 -5.97 12.63 8.17
CA PHE A 106 -5.58 11.31 8.69
C PHE A 106 -5.18 11.32 10.18
N LYS A 107 -5.65 12.29 10.93
CA LYS A 107 -5.46 12.37 12.39
C LYS A 107 -6.58 11.77 13.22
#